data_a6d2eb21c90ad265067b21f8d1e1ceb2
#
_entry.id   a6d2eb21c90ad265067b21f8d1e1ceb2
#
_cell.length_a   1.000
_cell.length_b   1.000
_cell.length_c   1.000
_cell.angle_alpha   90.00
_cell.angle_beta   90.00
_cell.angle_gamma   90.00
#
_symmetry.space_group_name_H-M   'P 1'
#
loop_
_entity.id
_entity.type
_entity.pdbx_description
1 polymer ?
#
loop_
_entity_poly.entity_id
_entity_poly.type
_entity_poly.pdbx_seq_one_letter_code
_entity_poly.pdbx_strand_id
1 'polypeptide(L)'
;MVPVRTDSKLVMLVDDVPDNLKMLSDALDQAGYMVVVAMDGASAIERLDYVVPDIVLMDAVMPGMDGFEACRRLKQHRLGSHVPVVFMTGLTDPSDVVRGFQAGGVDYVTKPIETDVVLARLEAHLRTARMMSVAMDAIDAVANAVVVLDDAGCAVWRTGKARYWLSQYFGEDNAISGLPPAVHAWVDERLRQPGGLGSAAPVFEAVHGRHQLSLRLTASRKAAEYVLLLEERLLPPDPGATLAAAFGLTSRELDVLLWVIKGKTNRDISDILGMSPRTVNKHLEHIFVKMGVETRAAATSLALTQMHAAH
;
A
#
# COMPACT_ATOMS: atom_id res chain seq x y z
N MET A 1 -1.25 -11.96 18.05
CA MET A 1 -0.27 -13.06 18.18
C MET A 1 0.18 -13.37 16.77
N VAL A 2 1.34 -12.87 16.33
CA VAL A 2 1.87 -13.08 14.97
C VAL A 2 2.30 -14.55 14.89
N PRO A 3 1.84 -15.34 13.91
CA PRO A 3 2.29 -16.71 13.76
C PRO A 3 3.78 -16.68 13.41
N VAL A 4 4.58 -17.40 14.22
CA VAL A 4 5.96 -17.71 13.90
C VAL A 4 5.98 -18.44 12.56
N ARG A 5 6.50 -17.81 11.49
CA ARG A 5 6.78 -18.48 10.23
C ARG A 5 7.85 -19.54 10.51
N THR A 6 7.43 -20.78 10.63
CA THR A 6 8.31 -21.91 10.41
C THR A 6 8.82 -21.81 8.97
N ASP A 7 10.10 -22.07 8.75
CA ASP A 7 10.80 -21.94 7.45
C ASP A 7 10.28 -22.93 6.36
N SER A 8 9.26 -23.72 6.70
CA SER A 8 8.62 -24.72 5.83
C SER A 8 7.69 -24.05 4.84
N LYS A 9 7.92 -24.30 3.55
CA LYS A 9 7.13 -23.74 2.46
C LYS A 9 5.83 -24.50 2.27
N LEU A 10 4.75 -23.77 1.99
CA LEU A 10 3.41 -24.30 1.82
C LEU A 10 3.07 -24.50 0.34
N VAL A 11 2.80 -25.74 -0.03
CA VAL A 11 2.38 -26.15 -1.37
C VAL A 11 0.88 -26.49 -1.34
N MET A 12 0.10 -25.91 -2.24
CA MET A 12 -1.28 -26.33 -2.45
C MET A 12 -1.32 -27.32 -3.60
N LEU A 13 -1.83 -28.53 -3.36
CA LEU A 13 -2.10 -29.55 -4.37
C LEU A 13 -3.57 -29.53 -4.76
N VAL A 14 -3.86 -29.47 -6.07
CA VAL A 14 -5.21 -29.48 -6.60
C VAL A 14 -5.30 -30.57 -7.68
N ASP A 15 -5.99 -31.65 -7.38
CA ASP A 15 -6.20 -32.78 -8.30
C ASP A 15 -7.48 -33.51 -7.85
N ASP A 16 -8.33 -33.94 -8.79
CA ASP A 16 -9.59 -34.64 -8.48
C ASP A 16 -9.38 -36.13 -8.20
N VAL A 17 -8.17 -36.66 -8.42
CA VAL A 17 -7.81 -38.05 -8.16
C VAL A 17 -7.10 -38.18 -6.81
N PRO A 18 -7.74 -38.85 -5.81
CA PRO A 18 -7.17 -38.99 -4.46
C PRO A 18 -5.81 -39.68 -4.41
N ASP A 19 -5.56 -40.64 -5.31
CA ASP A 19 -4.29 -41.35 -5.36
C ASP A 19 -3.13 -40.43 -5.79
N ASN A 20 -3.36 -39.48 -6.71
CA ASN A 20 -2.38 -38.48 -7.09
C ASN A 20 -2.09 -37.55 -5.92
N LEU A 21 -3.13 -37.07 -5.24
CA LEU A 21 -2.97 -36.21 -4.05
C LEU A 21 -2.15 -36.89 -2.96
N LYS A 22 -2.44 -38.18 -2.69
CA LYS A 22 -1.70 -38.93 -1.68
C LYS A 22 -0.25 -39.11 -2.07
N MET A 23 0.03 -39.58 -3.28
CA MET A 23 1.40 -39.79 -3.78
C MET A 23 2.24 -38.50 -3.72
N LEU A 24 1.71 -37.41 -4.22
CA LEU A 24 2.40 -36.13 -4.24
C LEU A 24 2.54 -35.51 -2.83
N SER A 25 1.51 -35.65 -1.99
CA SER A 25 1.57 -35.19 -0.61
C SER A 25 2.68 -35.89 0.17
N ASP A 26 2.74 -37.23 0.07
CA ASP A 26 3.78 -38.02 0.72
C ASP A 26 5.19 -37.64 0.26
N ALA A 27 5.37 -37.40 -1.05
CA ALA A 27 6.66 -36.98 -1.61
C ALA A 27 7.08 -35.56 -1.16
N LEU A 28 6.13 -34.62 -1.12
CA LEU A 28 6.36 -33.25 -0.69
C LEU A 28 6.64 -33.16 0.81
N ASP A 29 5.91 -33.91 1.62
CA ASP A 29 6.15 -33.99 3.07
C ASP A 29 7.55 -34.57 3.38
N GLN A 30 7.98 -35.61 2.65
CA GLN A 30 9.33 -36.14 2.74
C GLN A 30 10.41 -35.15 2.34
N ALA A 31 10.12 -34.26 1.40
CA ALA A 31 10.99 -33.18 0.97
C ALA A 31 10.94 -31.95 1.91
N GLY A 32 10.14 -31.98 2.99
CA GLY A 32 10.04 -30.93 4.01
C GLY A 32 9.09 -29.78 3.69
N TYR A 33 8.17 -29.96 2.72
CA TYR A 33 7.12 -29.00 2.44
C TYR A 33 5.88 -29.24 3.31
N MET A 34 5.18 -28.19 3.67
CA MET A 34 3.81 -28.30 4.17
C MET A 34 2.85 -28.41 2.99
N VAL A 35 1.84 -29.28 3.09
CA VAL A 35 0.90 -29.52 1.99
C VAL A 35 -0.52 -29.21 2.40
N VAL A 36 -1.24 -28.46 1.56
CA VAL A 36 -2.68 -28.28 1.61
C VAL A 36 -3.29 -28.86 0.35
N VAL A 37 -4.28 -29.71 0.49
CA VAL A 37 -4.92 -30.40 -0.65
C VAL A 37 -6.29 -29.81 -0.97
N ALA A 38 -6.65 -29.75 -2.24
CA ALA A 38 -8.00 -29.45 -2.72
C ALA A 38 -8.37 -30.48 -3.81
N MET A 39 -9.61 -30.94 -3.83
CA MET A 39 -10.08 -31.96 -4.77
C MET A 39 -10.74 -31.37 -6.02
N ASP A 40 -10.83 -30.05 -6.11
CA ASP A 40 -11.40 -29.32 -7.25
C ASP A 40 -10.95 -27.84 -7.24
N GLY A 41 -11.19 -27.14 -8.35
CA GLY A 41 -10.82 -25.74 -8.49
C GLY A 41 -11.57 -24.79 -7.58
N ALA A 42 -12.82 -25.08 -7.22
CA ALA A 42 -13.62 -24.23 -6.34
C ALA A 42 -13.09 -24.28 -4.91
N SER A 43 -12.86 -25.47 -4.37
CA SER A 43 -12.28 -25.67 -3.04
C SER A 43 -10.85 -25.10 -2.93
N ALA A 44 -10.09 -25.11 -4.02
CA ALA A 44 -8.76 -24.48 -4.07
C ALA A 44 -8.87 -22.95 -3.87
N ILE A 45 -9.84 -22.31 -4.53
CA ILE A 45 -10.06 -20.85 -4.42
C ILE A 45 -10.57 -20.49 -2.99
N GLU A 46 -11.53 -21.24 -2.45
CA GLU A 46 -12.04 -21.01 -1.10
C GLU A 46 -10.96 -21.11 -0.01
N ARG A 47 -9.97 -22.01 -0.22
CA ARG A 47 -8.87 -22.16 0.75
C ARG A 47 -7.96 -20.94 0.81
N LEU A 48 -7.88 -20.11 -0.24
CA LEU A 48 -7.09 -18.87 -0.23
C LEU A 48 -7.58 -17.85 0.80
N ASP A 49 -8.84 -17.91 1.21
CA ASP A 49 -9.36 -17.04 2.27
C ASP A 49 -8.77 -17.35 3.65
N TYR A 50 -8.29 -18.59 3.84
CA TYR A 50 -7.75 -19.08 5.11
C TYR A 50 -6.23 -19.24 5.08
N VAL A 51 -5.65 -19.57 3.92
CA VAL A 51 -4.23 -19.86 3.79
C VAL A 51 -3.71 -19.47 2.41
N VAL A 52 -2.58 -18.75 2.39
CA VAL A 52 -1.90 -18.36 1.13
C VAL A 52 -0.73 -19.29 0.91
N PRO A 53 -0.74 -20.16 -0.11
CA PRO A 53 0.37 -21.04 -0.44
C PRO A 53 1.52 -20.27 -1.08
N ASP A 54 2.74 -20.81 -0.94
CA ASP A 54 3.92 -20.31 -1.65
C ASP A 54 3.92 -20.70 -3.13
N ILE A 55 3.22 -21.81 -3.49
CA ILE A 55 3.06 -22.32 -4.85
C ILE A 55 1.85 -23.25 -4.92
N VAL A 56 1.23 -23.35 -6.11
CA VAL A 56 0.13 -24.27 -6.39
C VAL A 56 0.58 -25.26 -7.46
N LEU A 57 0.38 -26.56 -7.21
CA LEU A 57 0.39 -27.63 -8.22
C LEU A 57 -1.07 -27.96 -8.55
N MET A 58 -1.45 -27.81 -9.81
CA MET A 58 -2.85 -27.87 -10.23
C MET A 58 -3.03 -28.80 -11.42
N ASP A 59 -3.91 -29.79 -11.28
CA ASP A 59 -4.32 -30.56 -12.45
C ASP A 59 -5.02 -29.66 -13.48
N ALA A 60 -4.63 -29.79 -14.73
CA ALA A 60 -5.25 -29.04 -15.82
C ALA A 60 -6.66 -29.54 -16.15
N VAL A 61 -6.92 -30.82 -15.94
CA VAL A 61 -8.18 -31.48 -16.33
C VAL A 61 -8.90 -32.01 -15.10
N MET A 62 -9.91 -31.27 -14.66
CA MET A 62 -10.76 -31.66 -13.53
C MET A 62 -12.23 -31.51 -13.88
N PRO A 63 -13.14 -32.31 -13.26
CA PRO A 63 -14.58 -32.19 -13.46
C PRO A 63 -15.11 -30.82 -13.00
N GLY A 64 -16.06 -30.28 -13.73
CA GLY A 64 -16.71 -29.00 -13.40
C GLY A 64 -15.85 -27.80 -13.79
N MET A 65 -14.98 -27.34 -12.90
CA MET A 65 -14.05 -26.24 -13.17
C MET A 65 -12.69 -26.82 -13.56
N ASP A 66 -12.27 -26.59 -14.82
CA ASP A 66 -10.93 -27.03 -15.27
C ASP A 66 -9.83 -26.22 -14.57
N GLY A 67 -8.60 -26.77 -14.55
CA GLY A 67 -7.47 -26.11 -13.89
C GLY A 67 -7.12 -24.76 -14.48
N PHE A 68 -7.37 -24.53 -15.76
CA PHE A 68 -7.10 -23.24 -16.41
C PHE A 68 -8.06 -22.15 -15.92
N GLU A 69 -9.35 -22.48 -15.75
CA GLU A 69 -10.33 -21.57 -15.17
C GLU A 69 -10.05 -21.33 -13.69
N ALA A 70 -9.71 -22.39 -12.95
CA ALA A 70 -9.32 -22.26 -11.55
C ALA A 70 -8.10 -21.34 -11.38
N CYS A 71 -7.09 -21.47 -12.26
CA CYS A 71 -5.92 -20.60 -12.28
C CYS A 71 -6.30 -19.14 -12.54
N ARG A 72 -7.14 -18.86 -13.57
CA ARG A 72 -7.60 -17.49 -13.84
C ARG A 72 -8.28 -16.85 -12.64
N ARG A 73 -9.19 -17.58 -11.97
CA ARG A 73 -9.87 -17.10 -10.76
C ARG A 73 -8.91 -16.91 -9.58
N LEU A 74 -7.97 -17.82 -9.41
CA LEU A 74 -6.91 -17.71 -8.42
C LEU A 74 -6.07 -16.45 -8.64
N LYS A 75 -5.73 -16.14 -9.90
CA LYS A 75 -4.98 -14.92 -10.26
C LYS A 75 -5.77 -13.63 -10.08
N GLN A 76 -7.11 -13.70 -10.14
CA GLN A 76 -8.00 -12.59 -9.84
C GLN A 76 -8.26 -12.45 -8.32
N HIS A 77 -7.98 -13.49 -7.54
CA HIS A 77 -8.16 -13.45 -6.10
C HIS A 77 -7.12 -12.54 -5.43
N ARG A 78 -7.57 -11.72 -4.48
CA ARG A 78 -6.72 -10.72 -3.78
C ARG A 78 -5.44 -11.30 -3.20
N LEU A 79 -5.48 -12.51 -2.67
CA LEU A 79 -4.34 -13.18 -2.02
C LEU A 79 -3.61 -14.16 -2.95
N GLY A 80 -4.20 -14.55 -4.07
CA GLY A 80 -3.67 -15.56 -4.99
C GLY A 80 -2.94 -14.99 -6.22
N SER A 81 -3.09 -13.71 -6.53
CA SER A 81 -2.60 -13.10 -7.78
C SER A 81 -1.11 -13.34 -8.04
N HIS A 82 -0.29 -13.31 -7.00
CA HIS A 82 1.17 -13.47 -7.08
C HIS A 82 1.66 -14.91 -6.86
N VAL A 83 0.77 -15.83 -6.45
CA VAL A 83 1.14 -17.22 -6.17
C VAL A 83 1.44 -17.95 -7.48
N PRO A 84 2.64 -18.54 -7.68
CA PRO A 84 2.94 -19.30 -8.89
C PRO A 84 2.07 -20.55 -8.98
N VAL A 85 1.58 -20.85 -10.19
CA VAL A 85 0.79 -22.04 -10.48
C VAL A 85 1.54 -22.88 -11.50
N VAL A 86 1.83 -24.13 -11.15
CA VAL A 86 2.43 -25.14 -12.03
C VAL A 86 1.34 -26.16 -12.38
N PHE A 87 1.07 -26.31 -13.67
CA PHE A 87 0.08 -27.28 -14.12
C PHE A 87 0.63 -28.70 -14.15
N MET A 88 -0.18 -29.65 -13.73
CA MET A 88 0.03 -31.09 -13.97
C MET A 88 -0.91 -31.50 -15.07
N THR A 89 -0.40 -32.02 -16.17
CA THR A 89 -1.24 -32.28 -17.35
C THR A 89 -0.82 -33.49 -18.14
N GLY A 90 -1.79 -34.28 -18.61
CA GLY A 90 -1.61 -35.27 -19.66
C GLY A 90 -1.72 -34.68 -21.06
N LEU A 91 -2.07 -33.39 -21.16
CA LEU A 91 -2.22 -32.71 -22.44
C LEU A 91 -0.84 -32.34 -22.98
N THR A 92 -0.47 -32.89 -24.10
CA THR A 92 0.82 -32.66 -24.78
C THR A 92 0.69 -31.74 -26.00
N ASP A 93 -0.54 -31.27 -26.27
CA ASP A 93 -0.81 -30.39 -27.40
C ASP A 93 -0.24 -28.98 -27.16
N PRO A 94 0.48 -28.41 -28.12
CA PRO A 94 1.01 -27.03 -27.96
C PRO A 94 -0.05 -25.98 -27.62
N SER A 95 -1.30 -26.18 -28.07
CA SER A 95 -2.42 -25.30 -27.74
C SER A 95 -2.77 -25.29 -26.25
N ASP A 96 -2.66 -26.42 -25.55
CA ASP A 96 -2.96 -26.51 -24.12
C ASP A 96 -1.85 -25.89 -23.26
N VAL A 97 -0.60 -26.03 -23.71
CA VAL A 97 0.54 -25.32 -23.07
C VAL A 97 0.34 -23.80 -23.16
N VAL A 98 -0.05 -23.30 -24.32
CA VAL A 98 -0.33 -21.86 -24.52
C VAL A 98 -1.50 -21.41 -23.63
N ARG A 99 -2.58 -22.20 -23.54
CA ARG A 99 -3.71 -21.94 -22.64
C ARG A 99 -3.27 -21.85 -21.18
N GLY A 100 -2.38 -22.72 -20.72
CA GLY A 100 -1.86 -22.70 -19.36
C GLY A 100 -1.14 -21.41 -19.03
N PHE A 101 -0.23 -20.96 -19.89
CA PHE A 101 0.47 -19.69 -19.72
C PHE A 101 -0.47 -18.48 -19.81
N GLN A 102 -1.44 -18.49 -20.74
CA GLN A 102 -2.46 -17.43 -20.83
C GLN A 102 -3.39 -17.38 -19.62
N ALA A 103 -3.61 -18.50 -18.95
CA ALA A 103 -4.35 -18.55 -17.68
C ALA A 103 -3.55 -18.00 -16.47
N GLY A 104 -2.26 -17.70 -16.67
CA GLY A 104 -1.37 -17.18 -15.62
C GLY A 104 -0.51 -18.24 -14.93
N GLY A 105 -0.44 -19.46 -15.48
CA GLY A 105 0.50 -20.48 -15.01
C GLY A 105 1.94 -20.12 -15.35
N VAL A 106 2.87 -20.56 -14.52
CA VAL A 106 4.31 -20.28 -14.68
C VAL A 106 5.08 -21.45 -15.30
N ASP A 107 4.53 -22.65 -15.21
CA ASP A 107 5.15 -23.90 -15.74
C ASP A 107 4.13 -25.03 -15.83
N TYR A 108 4.56 -26.18 -16.36
CA TYR A 108 3.76 -27.41 -16.41
C TYR A 108 4.62 -28.65 -16.22
N VAL A 109 3.99 -29.72 -15.72
CA VAL A 109 4.57 -31.06 -15.56
C VAL A 109 3.67 -32.02 -16.29
N THR A 110 4.27 -32.86 -17.17
CA THR A 110 3.52 -33.86 -17.94
C THR A 110 3.22 -35.12 -17.12
N LYS A 111 2.02 -35.66 -17.25
CA LYS A 111 1.66 -36.97 -16.69
C LYS A 111 2.21 -38.09 -17.66
N PRO A 112 2.76 -39.22 -17.16
CA PRO A 112 2.80 -39.62 -15.76
C PRO A 112 3.75 -38.75 -14.92
N ILE A 113 3.31 -38.44 -13.67
CA ILE A 113 4.02 -37.52 -12.78
C ILE A 113 5.25 -38.24 -12.20
N GLU A 114 6.42 -37.69 -12.49
CA GLU A 114 7.67 -38.06 -11.82
C GLU A 114 7.95 -37.10 -10.67
N THR A 115 7.96 -37.61 -9.44
CA THR A 115 8.07 -36.81 -8.22
C THR A 115 9.35 -35.96 -8.19
N ASP A 116 10.48 -36.51 -8.65
CA ASP A 116 11.75 -35.77 -8.71
C ASP A 116 11.70 -34.57 -9.65
N VAL A 117 10.97 -34.70 -10.80
CA VAL A 117 10.77 -33.59 -11.74
C VAL A 117 9.90 -32.51 -11.12
N VAL A 118 8.82 -32.90 -10.41
CA VAL A 118 7.96 -31.98 -9.69
C VAL A 118 8.76 -31.21 -8.65
N LEU A 119 9.52 -31.91 -7.80
CA LEU A 119 10.33 -31.29 -6.75
C LEU A 119 11.35 -30.28 -7.30
N ALA A 120 12.05 -30.66 -8.38
CA ALA A 120 13.05 -29.79 -9.02
C ALA A 120 12.43 -28.49 -9.58
N ARG A 121 11.26 -28.59 -10.25
CA ARG A 121 10.53 -27.41 -10.78
C ARG A 121 10.00 -26.54 -9.66
N LEU A 122 9.42 -27.17 -8.65
CA LEU A 122 8.89 -26.50 -7.47
C LEU A 122 10.00 -25.69 -6.77
N GLU A 123 11.16 -26.29 -6.57
CA GLU A 123 12.31 -25.59 -5.95
C GLU A 123 12.78 -24.41 -6.81
N ALA A 124 12.86 -24.56 -8.13
CA ALA A 124 13.25 -23.49 -9.04
C ALA A 124 12.29 -22.29 -8.97
N HIS A 125 10.97 -22.54 -8.99
CA HIS A 125 9.96 -21.47 -8.90
C HIS A 125 9.91 -20.82 -7.53
N LEU A 126 10.03 -21.59 -6.44
CA LEU A 126 10.10 -21.08 -5.10
C LEU A 126 11.36 -20.23 -4.86
N ARG A 127 12.50 -20.62 -5.44
CA ARG A 127 13.73 -19.82 -5.40
C ARG A 127 13.55 -18.49 -6.10
N THR A 128 12.95 -18.48 -7.28
CA THR A 128 12.66 -17.26 -8.05
C THR A 128 11.71 -16.34 -7.26
N ALA A 129 10.63 -16.86 -6.71
CA ALA A 129 9.68 -16.13 -5.89
C ALA A 129 10.36 -15.54 -4.63
N ARG A 130 11.24 -16.30 -3.97
CA ARG A 130 12.02 -15.83 -2.82
C ARG A 130 12.99 -14.70 -3.19
N MET A 131 13.70 -14.83 -4.31
CA MET A 131 14.60 -13.77 -4.78
C MET A 131 13.83 -12.48 -5.08
N MET A 132 12.65 -12.60 -5.69
CA MET A 132 11.75 -11.46 -5.91
C MET A 132 11.28 -10.85 -4.59
N SER A 133 10.84 -11.66 -3.63
CA SER A 133 10.43 -11.17 -2.30
C SER A 133 11.58 -10.45 -1.58
N VAL A 134 12.79 -11.04 -1.55
CA VAL A 134 13.96 -10.41 -0.93
C VAL A 134 14.34 -9.09 -1.62
N ALA A 135 14.26 -9.03 -2.95
CA ALA A 135 14.50 -7.78 -3.69
C ALA A 135 13.44 -6.72 -3.34
N MET A 136 12.18 -7.14 -3.20
CA MET A 136 11.08 -6.26 -2.78
C MET A 136 11.22 -5.79 -1.33
N ASP A 137 11.58 -6.70 -0.40
CA ASP A 137 11.85 -6.35 1.00
C ASP A 137 13.04 -5.38 1.12
N ALA A 138 14.08 -5.55 0.26
CA ALA A 138 15.19 -4.63 0.19
C ALA A 138 14.78 -3.24 -0.34
N ILE A 139 13.88 -3.19 -1.31
CA ILE A 139 13.30 -1.93 -1.79
C ILE A 139 12.44 -1.29 -0.68
N ASP A 140 11.63 -2.07 0.04
CA ASP A 140 10.83 -1.59 1.18
C ASP A 140 11.72 -1.07 2.33
N ALA A 141 12.89 -1.67 2.55
CA ALA A 141 13.80 -1.27 3.63
C ALA A 141 14.62 -0.01 3.31
N VAL A 142 14.95 0.22 2.04
CA VAL A 142 15.93 1.26 1.66
C VAL A 142 15.25 2.56 1.24
N ALA A 143 13.99 2.53 0.78
CA ALA A 143 13.49 3.72 0.11
C ALA A 143 12.00 3.99 0.22
N ASN A 144 11.53 4.57 -0.79
CA ASN A 144 10.25 5.19 -1.02
C ASN A 144 9.15 4.14 -1.14
N ALA A 145 8.01 4.45 -0.63
CA ALA A 145 6.81 3.69 -0.91
C ALA A 145 6.49 3.80 -2.40
N VAL A 146 6.31 2.65 -3.06
CA VAL A 146 6.15 2.57 -4.52
C VAL A 146 4.90 1.77 -4.86
N VAL A 147 4.16 2.23 -5.87
CA VAL A 147 3.08 1.49 -6.53
C VAL A 147 3.38 1.43 -8.02
N VAL A 148 3.28 0.25 -8.62
CA VAL A 148 3.34 0.06 -10.07
C VAL A 148 1.93 -0.03 -10.60
N LEU A 149 1.67 0.72 -11.67
CA LEU A 149 0.36 0.80 -12.32
C LEU A 149 0.46 0.27 -13.74
N ASP A 150 -0.63 -0.30 -14.23
CA ASP A 150 -0.82 -0.64 -15.64
C ASP A 150 -1.21 0.59 -16.49
N ASP A 151 -1.48 0.37 -17.77
CA ASP A 151 -1.91 1.39 -18.73
C ASP A 151 -3.30 1.98 -18.41
N ALA A 152 -4.13 1.26 -17.66
CA ALA A 152 -5.42 1.72 -17.16
C ALA A 152 -5.30 2.50 -15.82
N GLY A 153 -4.10 2.67 -15.26
CA GLY A 153 -3.89 3.33 -13.98
C GLY A 153 -4.26 2.46 -12.76
N CYS A 154 -4.46 1.16 -12.96
CA CYS A 154 -4.73 0.21 -11.88
C CYS A 154 -3.44 -0.29 -11.25
N ALA A 155 -3.43 -0.46 -9.92
CA ALA A 155 -2.27 -0.95 -9.20
C ALA A 155 -2.06 -2.45 -9.45
N VAL A 156 -0.99 -2.80 -10.17
CA VAL A 156 -0.54 -4.17 -10.38
C VAL A 156 0.38 -4.66 -9.27
N TRP A 157 1.09 -3.74 -8.62
CA TRP A 157 1.96 -4.07 -7.50
C TRP A 157 2.21 -2.84 -6.61
N ARG A 158 2.48 -3.08 -5.32
CA ARG A 158 2.81 -2.05 -4.34
C ARG A 158 3.69 -2.58 -3.20
N THR A 159 4.59 -1.74 -2.70
CA THR A 159 5.39 -2.01 -1.51
C THR A 159 4.50 -2.10 -0.26
N GLY A 160 4.96 -2.79 0.76
CA GLY A 160 4.30 -2.87 2.06
C GLY A 160 4.11 -1.48 2.69
N LYS A 161 5.13 -0.63 2.55
CA LYS A 161 5.11 0.76 3.02
C LYS A 161 4.08 1.62 2.27
N ALA A 162 3.94 1.45 0.94
CA ALA A 162 2.90 2.14 0.17
C ALA A 162 1.50 1.73 0.61
N ARG A 163 1.28 0.42 0.83
CA ARG A 163 0.00 -0.10 1.35
C ARG A 163 -0.34 0.51 2.70
N TYR A 164 0.63 0.52 3.63
CA TYR A 164 0.45 1.10 4.96
C TYR A 164 0.09 2.58 4.89
N TRP A 165 0.84 3.39 4.13
CA TRP A 165 0.56 4.82 4.03
C TRP A 165 -0.79 5.10 3.36
N LEU A 166 -1.11 4.40 2.25
CA LEU A 166 -2.41 4.57 1.60
C LEU A 166 -3.57 4.24 2.55
N SER A 167 -3.45 3.21 3.39
CA SER A 167 -4.47 2.89 4.39
C SER A 167 -4.58 3.94 5.50
N GLN A 168 -3.46 4.52 5.95
CA GLN A 168 -3.46 5.55 6.99
C GLN A 168 -4.10 6.87 6.54
N TYR A 169 -3.87 7.27 5.28
CA TYR A 169 -4.35 8.55 4.76
C TYR A 169 -5.75 8.47 4.15
N PHE A 170 -6.17 7.31 3.64
CA PHE A 170 -7.40 7.18 2.87
C PHE A 170 -8.35 6.08 3.37
N GLY A 171 -7.96 5.34 4.43
CA GLY A 171 -8.72 4.19 4.92
C GLY A 171 -8.48 2.91 4.11
N GLU A 172 -9.12 1.81 4.54
CA GLU A 172 -8.93 0.49 3.93
C GLU A 172 -9.80 0.24 2.68
N ASP A 173 -10.70 1.16 2.32
CA ASP A 173 -11.62 1.02 1.19
C ASP A 173 -10.87 1.19 -0.13
N ASN A 174 -10.13 0.14 -0.51
CA ASN A 174 -9.46 0.06 -1.80
C ASN A 174 -10.46 -0.41 -2.86
N ALA A 175 -10.89 0.52 -3.71
CA ALA A 175 -11.71 0.25 -4.88
C ALA A 175 -11.06 -0.79 -5.84
N ILE A 176 -11.81 -1.22 -6.83
CA ILE A 176 -11.46 -2.19 -7.88
C ILE A 176 -10.07 -1.94 -8.51
N SER A 177 -9.61 -0.69 -8.56
CA SER A 177 -8.29 -0.28 -9.08
C SER A 177 -7.10 -0.58 -8.16
N GLY A 178 -7.32 -1.02 -6.91
CA GLY A 178 -6.27 -1.16 -5.91
C GLY A 178 -5.68 0.15 -5.40
N LEU A 179 -6.25 1.31 -5.77
CA LEU A 179 -5.93 2.65 -5.27
C LEU A 179 -7.13 3.29 -4.58
N PRO A 180 -6.91 4.18 -3.60
CA PRO A 180 -7.99 5.02 -3.08
C PRO A 180 -8.67 5.83 -4.20
N PRO A 181 -10.00 6.03 -4.16
CA PRO A 181 -10.73 6.69 -5.25
C PRO A 181 -10.17 8.06 -5.64
N ALA A 182 -9.77 8.88 -4.68
CA ALA A 182 -9.18 10.20 -4.92
C ALA A 182 -7.83 10.11 -5.66
N VAL A 183 -6.99 9.14 -5.29
CA VAL A 183 -5.70 8.90 -5.93
C VAL A 183 -5.90 8.36 -7.35
N HIS A 184 -6.82 7.42 -7.53
CA HIS A 184 -7.14 6.85 -8.84
C HIS A 184 -7.65 7.94 -9.81
N ALA A 185 -8.60 8.78 -9.38
CA ALA A 185 -9.12 9.88 -10.19
C ALA A 185 -8.00 10.86 -10.61
N TRP A 186 -7.07 11.17 -9.70
CA TRP A 186 -5.92 12.01 -10.00
C TRP A 186 -4.95 11.34 -10.98
N VAL A 187 -4.67 10.03 -10.83
CA VAL A 187 -3.84 9.25 -11.78
C VAL A 187 -4.46 9.29 -13.17
N ASP A 188 -5.75 9.00 -13.30
CA ASP A 188 -6.51 9.01 -14.53
C ASP A 188 -6.42 10.37 -15.24
N GLU A 189 -6.57 11.46 -14.50
CA GLU A 189 -6.43 12.80 -15.05
C GLU A 189 -5.02 13.05 -15.61
N ARG A 190 -3.98 12.57 -14.90
CA ARG A 190 -2.59 12.73 -15.33
C ARG A 190 -2.25 11.91 -16.57
N LEU A 191 -2.75 10.70 -16.67
CA LEU A 191 -2.53 9.84 -17.84
C LEU A 191 -3.17 10.39 -19.12
N ARG A 192 -4.26 11.15 -18.99
CA ARG A 192 -4.93 11.80 -20.14
C ARG A 192 -4.25 13.09 -20.61
N GLN A 193 -3.42 13.73 -19.80
CA GLN A 193 -2.81 15.01 -20.12
C GLN A 193 -1.46 14.84 -20.85
N PRO A 194 -1.24 15.47 -22.02
CA PRO A 194 0.07 15.51 -22.66
C PRO A 194 1.09 16.18 -21.73
N GLY A 195 2.16 15.47 -21.35
CA GLY A 195 3.17 15.99 -20.43
C GLY A 195 2.83 15.86 -18.93
N GLY A 196 1.78 15.13 -18.58
CA GLY A 196 1.37 14.87 -17.19
C GLY A 196 2.36 14.04 -16.35
N LEU A 197 3.45 13.58 -16.98
CA LEU A 197 4.46 12.71 -16.38
C LEU A 197 5.83 13.41 -16.38
N GLY A 198 6.53 13.38 -15.24
CA GLY A 198 7.90 13.92 -15.14
C GLY A 198 8.18 14.67 -13.84
N SER A 199 9.41 15.15 -13.67
CA SER A 199 9.86 15.80 -12.43
C SER A 199 9.15 17.13 -12.13
N ALA A 200 8.57 17.79 -13.13
CA ALA A 200 7.81 19.03 -13.02
C ALA A 200 6.29 18.82 -12.96
N ALA A 201 5.82 17.55 -13.02
CA ALA A 201 4.40 17.23 -12.94
C ALA A 201 3.84 17.57 -11.55
N PRO A 202 2.58 18.04 -11.47
CA PRO A 202 1.93 18.27 -10.18
C PRO A 202 1.92 17.03 -9.31
N VAL A 203 2.16 17.22 -8.02
CA VAL A 203 2.16 16.19 -6.98
C VAL A 203 0.78 16.15 -6.35
N PHE A 204 0.28 14.97 -6.03
CA PHE A 204 -0.90 14.81 -5.19
C PHE A 204 -0.47 14.89 -3.74
N GLU A 205 -1.14 15.69 -2.92
CA GLU A 205 -0.82 15.84 -1.50
C GLU A 205 -2.03 15.51 -0.63
N ALA A 206 -1.78 14.77 0.44
CA ALA A 206 -2.76 14.48 1.48
C ALA A 206 -2.12 14.72 2.85
N VAL A 207 -2.92 15.18 3.82
CA VAL A 207 -2.46 15.48 5.19
C VAL A 207 -3.24 14.63 6.18
N HIS A 208 -2.51 13.97 7.08
CA HIS A 208 -3.08 13.25 8.21
C HIS A 208 -2.32 13.61 9.50
N GLY A 209 -2.97 14.37 10.37
CA GLY A 209 -2.31 14.94 11.56
C GLY A 209 -1.18 15.89 11.18
N ARG A 210 0.04 15.58 11.62
CA ARG A 210 1.27 16.33 11.27
C ARG A 210 2.06 15.72 10.12
N HIS A 211 1.56 14.68 9.50
CA HIS A 211 2.21 14.00 8.38
C HIS A 211 1.55 14.43 7.07
N GLN A 212 2.37 14.71 6.07
CA GLN A 212 1.95 14.99 4.70
C GLN A 212 2.50 13.91 3.78
N LEU A 213 1.60 13.27 3.06
CA LEU A 213 1.91 12.29 2.03
C LEU A 213 1.89 12.99 0.68
N SER A 214 2.98 12.85 -0.08
CA SER A 214 3.12 13.38 -1.44
C SER A 214 3.24 12.22 -2.41
N LEU A 215 2.43 12.21 -3.47
CA LEU A 215 2.43 11.19 -4.51
C LEU A 215 2.88 11.79 -5.83
N ARG A 216 3.85 11.14 -6.47
CA ARG A 216 4.40 11.57 -7.77
C ARG A 216 4.27 10.45 -8.80
N LEU A 217 3.62 10.73 -9.93
CA LEU A 217 3.47 9.79 -11.04
C LEU A 217 4.62 9.96 -12.04
N THR A 218 5.27 8.86 -12.41
CA THR A 218 6.34 8.82 -13.41
C THR A 218 6.12 7.68 -14.40
N ALA A 219 6.64 7.81 -15.62
CA ALA A 219 6.64 6.70 -16.57
C ALA A 219 7.68 5.64 -16.17
N SER A 220 7.33 4.37 -16.32
CA SER A 220 8.27 3.27 -16.24
C SER A 220 9.16 3.23 -17.50
N ARG A 221 10.31 2.54 -17.42
CA ARG A 221 11.10 2.23 -18.61
C ARG A 221 10.45 1.21 -19.54
N LYS A 222 9.50 0.45 -19.02
CA LYS A 222 8.67 -0.45 -19.83
C LYS A 222 7.48 0.31 -20.40
N ALA A 223 7.13 0.02 -21.64
CA ALA A 223 5.94 0.58 -22.27
C ALA A 223 4.68 0.13 -21.52
N ALA A 224 3.72 1.02 -21.40
CA ALA A 224 2.42 0.79 -20.75
C ALA A 224 2.47 0.48 -19.23
N GLU A 225 3.54 0.85 -18.53
CA GLU A 225 3.61 0.79 -17.07
C GLU A 225 3.98 2.16 -16.50
N TYR A 226 3.42 2.49 -15.33
CA TYR A 226 3.69 3.72 -14.60
C TYR A 226 4.12 3.41 -13.18
N VAL A 227 4.85 4.34 -12.58
CA VAL A 227 5.32 4.22 -11.20
C VAL A 227 4.82 5.42 -10.40
N LEU A 228 4.11 5.13 -9.32
CA LEU A 228 3.68 6.10 -8.33
C LEU A 228 4.64 6.03 -7.15
N LEU A 229 5.39 7.11 -6.93
CA LEU A 229 6.29 7.28 -5.80
C LEU A 229 5.56 8.01 -4.69
N LEU A 230 5.64 7.48 -3.48
CA LEU A 230 5.04 8.07 -2.29
C LEU A 230 6.17 8.53 -1.35
N GLU A 231 6.07 9.74 -0.85
CA GLU A 231 6.99 10.32 0.14
C GLU A 231 6.18 10.89 1.30
N GLU A 232 6.54 10.54 2.52
CA GLU A 232 5.95 11.11 3.72
C GLU A 232 6.92 12.07 4.38
N ARG A 233 6.42 13.25 4.74
CA ARG A 233 7.18 14.23 5.52
C ARG A 233 6.41 14.66 6.75
N LEU A 234 7.13 14.96 7.83
CA LEU A 234 6.57 15.58 9.00
C LEU A 234 6.44 17.09 8.75
N LEU A 235 5.22 17.60 8.83
CA LEU A 235 4.99 19.06 8.80
C LEU A 235 5.52 19.69 10.07
N PRO A 236 6.15 20.87 9.97
CA PRO A 236 6.49 21.64 11.17
C PRO A 236 5.24 21.84 12.02
N PRO A 237 5.38 21.89 13.34
CA PRO A 237 4.25 22.18 14.21
C PRO A 237 3.61 23.49 13.77
N ASP A 238 2.28 23.53 13.74
CA ASP A 238 1.58 24.80 13.52
C ASP A 238 1.95 25.77 14.65
N PRO A 239 2.62 26.88 14.34
CA PRO A 239 3.03 27.84 15.36
C PRO A 239 1.86 28.34 16.19
N GLY A 240 0.66 28.46 15.59
CA GLY A 240 -0.54 28.85 16.28
C GLY A 240 -1.03 27.79 17.26
N ALA A 241 -1.08 26.53 16.86
CA ALA A 241 -1.46 25.43 17.74
C ALA A 241 -0.48 25.27 18.91
N THR A 242 0.83 25.46 18.64
CA THR A 242 1.87 25.43 19.68
C THR A 242 1.66 26.53 20.72
N LEU A 243 1.38 27.75 20.30
CA LEU A 243 1.10 28.88 21.21
C LEU A 243 -0.20 28.65 22.00
N ALA A 244 -1.25 28.17 21.33
CA ALA A 244 -2.52 27.89 22.00
C ALA A 244 -2.36 26.85 23.12
N ALA A 245 -1.61 25.79 22.86
CA ALA A 245 -1.35 24.73 23.84
C ALA A 245 -0.43 25.21 24.98
N ALA A 246 0.64 25.95 24.68
CA ALA A 246 1.62 26.40 25.65
C ALA A 246 1.01 27.38 26.68
N PHE A 247 0.09 28.26 26.24
CA PHE A 247 -0.47 29.31 27.09
C PHE A 247 -1.96 29.15 27.40
N GLY A 248 -2.58 28.06 26.97
CA GLY A 248 -4.01 27.79 27.19
C GLY A 248 -4.91 28.84 26.53
N LEU A 249 -4.54 29.32 25.33
CA LEU A 249 -5.30 30.34 24.61
C LEU A 249 -6.53 29.74 23.92
N THR A 250 -7.62 30.48 23.96
CA THR A 250 -8.79 30.17 23.11
C THR A 250 -8.50 30.54 21.65
N SER A 251 -9.27 30.00 20.69
CA SER A 251 -9.10 30.33 19.26
C SER A 251 -9.13 31.84 19.00
N ARG A 252 -10.00 32.60 19.67
CA ARG A 252 -10.09 34.07 19.53
C ARG A 252 -8.91 34.82 20.13
N GLU A 253 -8.41 34.36 21.24
CA GLU A 253 -7.18 34.92 21.84
C GLU A 253 -5.96 34.65 20.98
N LEU A 254 -5.89 33.44 20.38
CA LEU A 254 -4.85 33.10 19.43
C LEU A 254 -4.91 33.99 18.18
N ASP A 255 -6.10 34.19 17.58
CA ASP A 255 -6.28 35.06 16.43
C ASP A 255 -5.72 36.49 16.75
N VAL A 256 -6.08 37.04 17.89
CA VAL A 256 -5.59 38.35 18.33
C VAL A 256 -4.07 38.36 18.53
N LEU A 257 -3.50 37.35 19.21
CA LEU A 257 -2.07 37.26 19.48
C LEU A 257 -1.26 37.15 18.17
N LEU A 258 -1.73 36.40 17.18
CA LEU A 258 -1.07 36.26 15.87
C LEU A 258 -0.96 37.61 15.14
N TRP A 259 -1.98 38.44 15.22
CA TRP A 259 -1.93 39.79 14.65
C TRP A 259 -1.06 40.75 15.49
N VAL A 260 -1.00 40.57 16.81
CA VAL A 260 -0.06 41.29 17.68
C VAL A 260 1.40 41.01 17.29
N ILE A 261 1.74 39.74 17.08
CA ILE A 261 3.07 39.33 16.63
C ILE A 261 3.43 39.96 15.28
N LYS A 262 2.44 40.10 14.39
CA LYS A 262 2.61 40.79 13.10
C LYS A 262 2.68 42.31 13.19
N GLY A 263 2.70 42.88 14.42
CA GLY A 263 2.85 44.32 14.66
C GLY A 263 1.59 45.16 14.42
N LYS A 264 0.40 44.57 14.29
CA LYS A 264 -0.85 45.30 14.02
C LYS A 264 -1.36 46.01 15.27
N THR A 265 -1.93 47.21 15.12
CA THR A 265 -2.55 47.96 16.22
C THR A 265 -3.90 47.33 16.61
N ASN A 266 -4.43 47.68 17.79
CA ASN A 266 -5.73 47.19 18.23
C ASN A 266 -6.87 47.63 17.30
N ARG A 267 -6.72 48.76 16.62
CA ARG A 267 -7.67 49.24 15.62
C ARG A 267 -7.60 48.37 14.35
N ASP A 268 -6.40 48.09 13.86
CA ASP A 268 -6.21 47.23 12.70
C ASP A 268 -6.77 45.80 12.98
N ILE A 269 -6.50 45.26 14.19
CA ILE A 269 -6.97 43.95 14.62
C ILE A 269 -8.51 43.93 14.68
N SER A 270 -9.11 45.01 15.19
CA SER A 270 -10.57 45.14 15.24
C SER A 270 -11.19 45.11 13.85
N ASP A 271 -10.60 45.81 12.90
CA ASP A 271 -11.06 45.85 11.52
C ASP A 271 -10.89 44.49 10.80
N ILE A 272 -9.73 43.83 11.01
CA ILE A 272 -9.42 42.53 10.41
C ILE A 272 -10.33 41.43 10.97
N LEU A 273 -10.56 41.37 12.27
CA LEU A 273 -11.31 40.30 12.92
C LEU A 273 -12.81 40.61 13.07
N GLY A 274 -13.27 41.78 12.62
CA GLY A 274 -14.69 42.17 12.67
C GLY A 274 -15.22 42.34 14.11
N MET A 275 -14.39 42.83 15.02
CA MET A 275 -14.76 43.04 16.43
C MET A 275 -14.49 44.47 16.87
N SER A 276 -15.04 44.90 18.03
CA SER A 276 -14.77 46.25 18.54
C SER A 276 -13.34 46.36 19.09
N PRO A 277 -12.70 47.56 19.02
CA PRO A 277 -11.40 47.79 19.68
C PRO A 277 -11.40 47.49 21.18
N ARG A 278 -12.53 47.66 21.83
CA ARG A 278 -12.73 47.32 23.25
C ARG A 278 -12.67 45.79 23.46
N THR A 279 -13.22 45.02 22.55
CA THR A 279 -13.15 43.55 22.56
C THR A 279 -11.73 43.08 22.37
N VAL A 280 -10.97 43.68 21.43
CA VAL A 280 -9.54 43.40 21.25
C VAL A 280 -8.74 43.63 22.52
N ASN A 281 -8.99 44.78 23.20
CA ASN A 281 -8.33 45.07 24.48
C ASN A 281 -8.63 44.02 25.55
N LYS A 282 -9.88 43.56 25.67
CA LYS A 282 -10.25 42.54 26.62
C LYS A 282 -9.56 41.20 26.32
N HIS A 283 -9.44 40.82 25.05
CA HIS A 283 -8.66 39.63 24.67
C HIS A 283 -7.18 39.78 25.03
N LEU A 284 -6.59 40.96 24.82
CA LEU A 284 -5.19 41.22 25.17
C LEU A 284 -4.96 41.13 26.68
N GLU A 285 -5.85 41.64 27.50
CA GLU A 285 -5.78 41.51 28.97
C GLU A 285 -5.76 40.01 29.38
N HIS A 286 -6.65 39.20 28.82
CA HIS A 286 -6.67 37.74 29.07
C HIS A 286 -5.42 37.04 28.56
N ILE A 287 -4.92 37.40 27.37
CA ILE A 287 -3.68 36.86 26.79
C ILE A 287 -2.50 37.16 27.73
N PHE A 288 -2.37 38.43 28.19
CA PHE A 288 -1.27 38.83 29.07
C PHE A 288 -1.30 38.08 30.41
N VAL A 289 -2.47 37.88 30.97
CA VAL A 289 -2.64 37.06 32.19
C VAL A 289 -2.22 35.61 31.95
N LYS A 290 -2.68 35.00 30.84
CA LYS A 290 -2.37 33.61 30.52
C LYS A 290 -0.90 33.38 30.17
N MET A 291 -0.25 34.38 29.55
CA MET A 291 1.17 34.34 29.22
C MET A 291 2.07 34.77 30.37
N GLY A 292 1.53 35.32 31.46
CA GLY A 292 2.30 35.84 32.59
C GLY A 292 3.14 37.07 32.25
N VAL A 293 2.66 37.95 31.36
CA VAL A 293 3.35 39.16 30.91
C VAL A 293 2.52 40.42 31.13
N GLU A 294 3.17 41.56 31.23
CA GLU A 294 2.48 42.84 31.50
C GLU A 294 2.42 43.75 30.25
N THR A 295 3.23 43.48 29.24
CA THR A 295 3.35 44.39 28.10
C THR A 295 3.17 43.65 26.77
N ARG A 296 2.69 44.40 25.78
CA ARG A 296 2.54 43.91 24.41
C ARG A 296 3.88 43.43 23.83
N ALA A 297 4.96 44.15 24.10
CA ALA A 297 6.30 43.78 23.64
C ALA A 297 6.77 42.47 24.28
N ALA A 298 6.53 42.27 25.58
CA ALA A 298 6.86 41.02 26.25
C ALA A 298 6.04 39.85 25.73
N ALA A 299 4.74 40.03 25.47
CA ALA A 299 3.89 39.02 24.86
C ALA A 299 4.40 38.60 23.46
N THR A 300 4.77 39.58 22.62
CA THR A 300 5.33 39.34 21.30
C THR A 300 6.66 38.59 21.39
N SER A 301 7.57 39.00 22.23
CA SER A 301 8.88 38.36 22.43
C SER A 301 8.75 36.92 22.91
N LEU A 302 7.92 36.68 23.91
CA LEU A 302 7.68 35.35 24.46
C LEU A 302 7.02 34.41 23.44
N ALA A 303 6.04 34.93 22.68
CA ALA A 303 5.40 34.14 21.61
C ALA A 303 6.39 33.78 20.51
N LEU A 304 7.23 34.69 20.03
CA LEU A 304 8.27 34.44 19.03
C LEU A 304 9.30 33.39 19.52
N THR A 305 9.72 33.50 20.79
CA THR A 305 10.65 32.52 21.39
C THR A 305 10.02 31.12 21.41
N GLN A 306 8.74 31.00 21.79
CA GLN A 306 8.03 29.74 21.83
C GLN A 306 7.84 29.15 20.42
N MET A 307 7.60 29.97 19.41
CA MET A 307 7.49 29.54 18.02
C MET A 307 8.81 29.00 17.46
N HIS A 308 9.95 29.60 17.86
CA HIS A 308 11.28 29.14 17.44
C HIS A 308 11.76 27.88 18.19
N ALA A 309 11.36 27.72 19.46
CA ALA A 309 11.72 26.54 20.24
C ALA A 309 11.01 25.24 19.77
N ALA A 310 9.98 25.38 18.95
CA ALA A 310 9.23 24.26 18.37
C ALA A 310 9.79 23.78 17.02
N HIS A 311 10.86 24.40 16.53
CA HIS A 311 11.62 24.01 15.32
C HIS A 311 12.87 23.26 15.70
#